data_ee1ddc265bd82865a27cc837ca56e9ab
#
_entry.id   ee1ddc265bd82865a27cc837ca56e9ab
#
_cell.length_a   1.000
_cell.length_b   1.000
_cell.length_c   1.000
_cell.angle_alpha   90.00
_cell.angle_beta   90.00
_cell.angle_gamma   90.00
#
_symmetry.space_group_name_H-M   'P 1'
#
loop_
_entity.id
_entity.type
_entity.pdbx_description
1 polymer ?
#
loop_
_entity_poly.entity_id
_entity_poly.type
_entity_poly.pdbx_seq_one_letter_code
_entity_poly.pdbx_strand_id
1 'polypeptide(L)'
;MSFFTALGLIFEPLRRLSNIVGQAQAAVASLDRLYTVLDMRPTIVSPAVPKMPRAGVIEFDNVHFTYGDMPVLRGLNFTAQEGQTTALVGPSGAGKTTVFSLLTRLIDPVSGQVTIAGDPIGALDLDTLRHMVAVVGQDTALFDDTIAQNIRLGQLDATDAEVEAAAENASVLEFTQNLALGLETPVGPRGSSLSGGQRQRVAIARAMVKSAPILLLDEPTSALDARSEKLVQDALARLAQGRTTLVIAHRLSTIRDADKIVVLDQGRVIEQGTHNDLIAADGAYARLNALQIAGVKT
;
A
#
# COMPACT_ATOMS: atom_id res chain seq x y z
N MET A 1 -13.24 -16.88 74.31
CA MET A 1 -12.31 -16.05 73.56
C MET A 1 -11.58 -16.80 72.43
N SER A 2 -11.11 -18.04 72.70
CA SER A 2 -10.30 -18.81 71.70
C SER A 2 -11.03 -19.25 70.41
N PHE A 3 -12.33 -19.50 70.42
CA PHE A 3 -13.10 -19.94 69.25
C PHE A 3 -13.22 -18.83 68.18
N PHE A 4 -13.58 -17.64 68.58
CA PHE A 4 -13.73 -16.50 67.63
C PHE A 4 -12.38 -16.04 67.09
N THR A 5 -11.29 -16.13 67.88
CA THR A 5 -9.93 -15.85 67.39
C THR A 5 -9.47 -16.90 66.39
N ALA A 6 -9.73 -18.18 66.62
CA ALA A 6 -9.42 -19.27 65.70
C ALA A 6 -10.21 -19.13 64.35
N LEU A 7 -11.52 -18.78 64.47
CA LEU A 7 -12.37 -18.53 63.31
C LEU A 7 -11.83 -17.36 62.45
N GLY A 8 -11.41 -16.26 63.09
CA GLY A 8 -10.83 -15.11 62.43
C GLY A 8 -9.52 -15.42 61.67
N LEU A 9 -8.69 -16.31 62.25
CA LEU A 9 -7.44 -16.72 61.62
C LEU A 9 -7.63 -17.58 60.35
N ILE A 10 -8.79 -18.26 60.19
CA ILE A 10 -9.09 -19.06 58.99
C ILE A 10 -9.55 -18.17 57.83
N PHE A 11 -10.19 -17.05 58.07
CA PHE A 11 -10.70 -16.16 57.00
C PHE A 11 -9.59 -15.56 56.15
N GLU A 12 -8.45 -15.18 56.73
CA GLU A 12 -7.35 -14.56 56.00
C GLU A 12 -6.71 -15.50 54.97
N PRO A 13 -6.34 -16.77 55.29
CA PRO A 13 -5.87 -17.73 54.29
C PRO A 13 -6.91 -18.05 53.22
N LEU A 14 -8.19 -18.15 53.53
CA LEU A 14 -9.26 -18.39 52.56
C LEU A 14 -9.40 -17.23 51.59
N ARG A 15 -9.32 -15.99 52.09
CA ARG A 15 -9.35 -14.81 51.23
C ARG A 15 -8.14 -14.74 50.30
N ARG A 16 -6.94 -15.09 50.80
CA ARG A 16 -5.72 -15.18 49.96
C ARG A 16 -5.85 -16.26 48.88
N LEU A 17 -6.39 -17.42 49.20
CA LEU A 17 -6.62 -18.50 48.26
C LEU A 17 -7.62 -18.09 47.19
N SER A 18 -8.71 -17.43 47.55
CA SER A 18 -9.69 -16.89 46.60
C SER A 18 -9.08 -15.87 45.65
N ASN A 19 -8.21 -14.98 46.15
CA ASN A 19 -7.50 -14.00 45.34
C ASN A 19 -6.52 -14.67 44.36
N ILE A 20 -5.81 -15.73 44.80
CA ILE A 20 -4.90 -16.50 43.93
C ILE A 20 -5.68 -17.17 42.81
N VAL A 21 -6.84 -17.77 43.09
CA VAL A 21 -7.69 -18.39 42.08
C VAL A 21 -8.16 -17.34 41.06
N GLY A 22 -8.58 -16.16 41.53
CA GLY A 22 -8.98 -15.06 40.64
C GLY A 22 -7.83 -14.59 39.75
N GLN A 23 -6.63 -14.44 40.32
CA GLN A 23 -5.41 -14.06 39.51
C GLN A 23 -5.03 -15.16 38.52
N ALA A 24 -5.11 -16.44 38.92
CA ALA A 24 -4.83 -17.55 38.00
C ALA A 24 -5.83 -17.59 36.85
N GLN A 25 -7.12 -17.38 37.07
CA GLN A 25 -8.14 -17.32 36.03
C GLN A 25 -7.89 -16.13 35.07
N ALA A 26 -7.53 -14.96 35.61
CA ALA A 26 -7.16 -13.79 34.75
C ALA A 26 -5.91 -14.05 33.92
N ALA A 27 -4.91 -14.73 34.50
CA ALA A 27 -3.70 -15.12 33.77
C ALA A 27 -4.00 -16.13 32.64
N VAL A 28 -4.84 -17.14 32.91
CA VAL A 28 -5.27 -18.12 31.90
C VAL A 28 -6.01 -17.41 30.75
N ALA A 29 -6.97 -16.54 31.07
CA ALA A 29 -7.71 -15.80 30.05
C ALA A 29 -6.79 -14.89 29.19
N SER A 30 -5.74 -14.34 29.79
CA SER A 30 -4.73 -13.54 29.07
C SER A 30 -3.86 -14.42 28.17
N LEU A 31 -3.45 -15.59 28.64
CA LEU A 31 -2.71 -16.59 27.87
C LEU A 31 -3.53 -17.11 26.69
N ASP A 32 -4.82 -17.41 26.87
CA ASP A 32 -5.70 -17.86 25.79
C ASP A 32 -5.77 -16.83 24.65
N ARG A 33 -5.88 -15.54 25.00
CA ARG A 33 -5.83 -14.46 23.99
C ARG A 33 -4.50 -14.39 23.27
N LEU A 34 -3.40 -14.54 24.00
CA LEU A 34 -2.05 -14.53 23.42
C LEU A 34 -1.86 -15.72 22.47
N TYR A 35 -2.24 -16.93 22.89
CA TYR A 35 -2.17 -18.11 22.04
C TYR A 35 -3.10 -18.02 20.84
N THR A 36 -4.29 -17.42 20.96
CA THR A 36 -5.17 -17.17 19.82
C THR A 36 -4.45 -16.38 18.71
N VAL A 37 -3.62 -15.39 19.08
CA VAL A 37 -2.83 -14.62 18.09
C VAL A 37 -1.60 -15.40 17.60
N LEU A 38 -0.88 -16.10 18.51
CA LEU A 38 0.31 -16.87 18.14
C LEU A 38 -0.01 -18.06 17.23
N ASP A 39 -1.17 -18.70 17.42
CA ASP A 39 -1.60 -19.85 16.64
C ASP A 39 -2.28 -19.46 15.32
N MET A 40 -2.48 -18.15 15.07
CA MET A 40 -2.98 -17.66 13.78
C MET A 40 -2.03 -18.03 12.65
N ARG A 41 -2.54 -18.82 11.72
CA ARG A 41 -1.78 -19.17 10.50
C ARG A 41 -2.10 -18.19 9.40
N PRO A 42 -1.10 -17.70 8.65
CA PRO A 42 -1.35 -16.90 7.47
C PRO A 42 -2.22 -17.68 6.48
N THR A 43 -3.27 -17.04 5.97
CA THR A 43 -4.14 -17.64 4.94
C THR A 43 -3.50 -17.59 3.55
N ILE A 44 -2.61 -16.62 3.34
CA ILE A 44 -1.89 -16.42 2.09
C ILE A 44 -0.44 -16.81 2.30
N VAL A 45 0.00 -17.85 1.61
CA VAL A 45 1.35 -18.39 1.64
C VAL A 45 1.82 -18.73 0.24
N SER A 46 3.14 -18.83 0.04
CA SER A 46 3.69 -19.37 -1.20
C SER A 46 3.25 -20.83 -1.39
N PRO A 47 2.97 -21.29 -2.62
CA PRO A 47 2.69 -22.70 -2.89
C PRO A 47 3.91 -23.56 -2.58
N ALA A 48 3.69 -24.88 -2.41
CA ALA A 48 4.78 -25.82 -2.07
C ALA A 48 5.90 -25.87 -3.14
N VAL A 49 5.55 -25.63 -4.41
CA VAL A 49 6.50 -25.49 -5.53
C VAL A 49 6.18 -24.18 -6.23
N PRO A 50 6.75 -23.06 -5.77
CA PRO A 50 6.45 -21.75 -6.32
C PRO A 50 7.15 -21.55 -7.67
N LYS A 51 6.49 -20.84 -8.56
CA LYS A 51 7.12 -20.27 -9.75
C LYS A 51 7.83 -18.97 -9.38
N MET A 52 8.98 -18.73 -9.99
CA MET A 52 9.67 -17.46 -9.85
C MET A 52 8.96 -16.41 -10.73
N PRO A 53 8.50 -15.29 -10.14
CA PRO A 53 7.82 -14.25 -10.90
C PRO A 53 8.78 -13.55 -11.87
N ARG A 54 8.22 -13.10 -13.00
CA ARG A 54 8.92 -12.31 -14.02
C ARG A 54 8.13 -11.04 -14.30
N ALA A 55 8.83 -9.97 -14.68
CA ALA A 55 8.16 -8.79 -15.20
C ALA A 55 7.42 -9.13 -16.50
N GLY A 56 6.35 -8.43 -16.77
CA GLY A 56 5.54 -8.64 -17.95
C GLY A 56 4.16 -8.00 -17.83
N VAL A 57 3.30 -8.36 -18.75
CA VAL A 57 1.92 -7.92 -18.81
C VAL A 57 1.17 -8.38 -17.56
N ILE A 58 0.42 -7.47 -16.95
CA ILE A 58 -0.47 -7.78 -15.83
C ILE A 58 -1.90 -7.88 -16.37
N GLU A 59 -2.57 -8.98 -16.06
CA GLU A 59 -3.92 -9.24 -16.57
C GLU A 59 -4.85 -9.61 -15.41
N PHE A 60 -6.01 -9.00 -15.39
CA PHE A 60 -7.14 -9.33 -14.53
C PHE A 60 -8.22 -9.97 -15.42
N ASP A 61 -8.51 -11.24 -15.18
CA ASP A 61 -9.47 -12.02 -15.95
C ASP A 61 -10.64 -12.45 -15.08
N ASN A 62 -11.81 -11.86 -15.34
CA ASN A 62 -13.07 -12.11 -14.66
C ASN A 62 -12.96 -12.16 -13.12
N VAL A 63 -12.22 -11.23 -12.55
CA VAL A 63 -11.88 -11.21 -11.12
C VAL A 63 -13.07 -10.78 -10.27
N HIS A 64 -13.45 -11.63 -9.31
CA HIS A 64 -14.45 -11.37 -8.29
C HIS A 64 -13.81 -11.33 -6.91
N PHE A 65 -14.24 -10.38 -6.08
CA PHE A 65 -13.76 -10.27 -4.71
C PHE A 65 -14.84 -9.70 -3.77
N THR A 66 -14.88 -10.22 -2.53
CA THR A 66 -15.78 -9.77 -1.46
C THR A 66 -15.00 -9.54 -0.17
N TYR A 67 -15.34 -8.49 0.59
CA TYR A 67 -14.96 -8.36 2.01
C TYR A 67 -16.13 -8.87 2.86
N GLY A 68 -15.97 -10.07 3.46
CA GLY A 68 -17.10 -10.76 4.08
C GLY A 68 -18.20 -10.99 3.04
N ASP A 69 -19.41 -10.49 3.33
CA ASP A 69 -20.57 -10.61 2.42
C ASP A 69 -20.70 -9.44 1.42
N MET A 70 -19.81 -8.45 1.46
CA MET A 70 -19.89 -7.27 0.61
C MET A 70 -19.09 -7.48 -0.68
N PRO A 71 -19.75 -7.64 -1.86
CA PRO A 71 -19.05 -7.77 -3.14
C PRO A 71 -18.45 -6.44 -3.56
N VAL A 72 -17.13 -6.44 -3.80
CA VAL A 72 -16.36 -5.26 -4.21
C VAL A 72 -15.95 -5.33 -5.68
N LEU A 73 -15.45 -6.47 -6.15
CA LEU A 73 -15.16 -6.69 -7.56
C LEU A 73 -16.13 -7.72 -8.14
N ARG A 74 -16.64 -7.45 -9.34
CA ARG A 74 -17.76 -8.18 -9.94
C ARG A 74 -17.47 -8.55 -11.40
N GLY A 75 -16.40 -9.34 -11.63
CA GLY A 75 -15.95 -9.71 -12.96
C GLY A 75 -15.08 -8.62 -13.58
N LEU A 76 -14.06 -8.17 -12.85
CA LEU A 76 -13.10 -7.17 -13.31
C LEU A 76 -12.22 -7.76 -14.42
N ASN A 77 -12.18 -7.08 -15.59
CA ASN A 77 -11.38 -7.48 -16.75
C ASN A 77 -10.59 -6.29 -17.29
N PHE A 78 -9.28 -6.32 -17.20
CA PHE A 78 -8.39 -5.40 -17.92
C PHE A 78 -6.96 -5.92 -17.96
N THR A 79 -6.16 -5.30 -18.82
CA THR A 79 -4.74 -5.62 -19.00
C THR A 79 -3.93 -4.35 -18.83
N ALA A 80 -2.84 -4.40 -18.05
CA ALA A 80 -1.81 -3.37 -17.99
C ALA A 80 -0.58 -3.88 -18.74
N GLN A 81 -0.17 -3.16 -19.77
CA GLN A 81 0.97 -3.54 -20.63
C GLN A 81 2.29 -3.28 -19.92
N GLU A 82 3.28 -4.12 -20.19
CA GLU A 82 4.63 -3.96 -19.66
C GLU A 82 5.23 -2.62 -20.07
N GLY A 83 5.85 -1.94 -19.09
CA GLY A 83 6.52 -0.65 -19.30
C GLY A 83 5.58 0.53 -19.55
N GLN A 84 4.25 0.34 -19.45
CA GLN A 84 3.25 1.39 -19.64
C GLN A 84 2.60 1.81 -18.33
N THR A 85 2.04 3.02 -18.33
CA THR A 85 1.23 3.54 -17.22
C THR A 85 -0.25 3.32 -17.48
N THR A 86 -0.91 2.55 -16.60
CA THR A 86 -2.35 2.33 -16.59
C THR A 86 -3.00 3.10 -15.44
N ALA A 87 -3.87 4.07 -15.74
CA ALA A 87 -4.61 4.83 -14.74
C ALA A 87 -5.94 4.17 -14.41
N LEU A 88 -6.17 3.90 -13.11
CA LEU A 88 -7.45 3.45 -12.59
C LEU A 88 -8.24 4.65 -12.10
N VAL A 89 -9.39 4.92 -12.70
CA VAL A 89 -10.25 6.05 -12.37
C VAL A 89 -11.66 5.56 -12.02
N GLY A 90 -12.40 6.34 -11.23
CA GLY A 90 -13.77 6.01 -10.84
C GLY A 90 -14.11 6.54 -9.45
N PRO A 91 -15.38 6.50 -9.04
CA PRO A 91 -15.83 7.00 -7.74
C PRO A 91 -15.16 6.28 -6.57
N SER A 92 -15.27 6.88 -5.37
CA SER A 92 -14.84 6.22 -4.14
C SER A 92 -15.62 4.91 -3.94
N GLY A 93 -14.96 3.86 -3.50
CA GLY A 93 -15.58 2.53 -3.35
C GLY A 93 -15.71 1.71 -4.65
N ALA A 94 -15.25 2.20 -5.80
CA ALA A 94 -15.30 1.44 -7.06
C ALA A 94 -14.38 0.18 -7.08
N GLY A 95 -13.54 -0.03 -6.07
CA GLY A 95 -12.67 -1.20 -5.97
C GLY A 95 -11.21 -0.95 -6.37
N LYS A 96 -10.79 0.29 -6.64
CA LYS A 96 -9.43 0.64 -7.10
C LYS A 96 -8.32 0.13 -6.16
N THR A 97 -8.41 0.41 -4.86
CA THR A 97 -7.42 -0.04 -3.86
C THR A 97 -7.43 -1.57 -3.70
N THR A 98 -8.59 -2.22 -3.93
CA THR A 98 -8.69 -3.68 -3.93
C THR A 98 -7.89 -4.32 -5.06
N VAL A 99 -7.78 -3.65 -6.22
CA VAL A 99 -6.91 -4.07 -7.33
C VAL A 99 -5.45 -4.12 -6.87
N PHE A 100 -4.97 -3.13 -6.13
CA PHE A 100 -3.60 -3.11 -5.58
C PHE A 100 -3.39 -4.22 -4.55
N SER A 101 -4.38 -4.44 -3.67
CA SER A 101 -4.32 -5.50 -2.66
C SER A 101 -4.25 -6.90 -3.29
N LEU A 102 -4.96 -7.12 -4.40
CA LEU A 102 -4.87 -8.36 -5.17
C LEU A 102 -3.48 -8.51 -5.82
N LEU A 103 -2.97 -7.46 -6.48
CA LEU A 103 -1.68 -7.53 -7.18
C LEU A 103 -0.49 -7.75 -6.23
N THR A 104 -0.56 -7.18 -5.02
CA THR A 104 0.45 -7.41 -3.97
C THR A 104 0.19 -8.71 -3.19
N ARG A 105 -0.87 -9.43 -3.56
CA ARG A 105 -1.31 -10.65 -2.89
C ARG A 105 -1.40 -10.48 -1.37
N LEU A 106 -2.05 -9.38 -0.94
CA LEU A 106 -2.54 -9.18 0.43
C LEU A 106 -3.88 -9.89 0.63
N ILE A 107 -4.59 -10.13 -0.48
CA ILE A 107 -5.84 -10.87 -0.58
C ILE A 107 -5.79 -11.70 -1.87
N ASP A 108 -6.47 -12.86 -1.88
CA ASP A 108 -6.67 -13.68 -3.09
C ASP A 108 -8.11 -13.47 -3.64
N PRO A 109 -8.33 -13.56 -4.98
CA PRO A 109 -9.67 -13.42 -5.56
C PRO A 109 -10.58 -14.60 -5.15
N VAL A 110 -11.89 -14.35 -5.04
CA VAL A 110 -12.89 -15.40 -4.80
C VAL A 110 -13.07 -16.26 -6.04
N SER A 111 -13.04 -15.65 -7.22
CA SER A 111 -13.05 -16.33 -8.52
C SER A 111 -12.41 -15.44 -9.59
N GLY A 112 -12.11 -16.02 -10.75
CA GLY A 112 -11.27 -15.39 -11.76
C GLY A 112 -9.80 -15.51 -11.40
N GLN A 113 -8.94 -14.80 -12.11
CA GLN A 113 -7.50 -14.84 -11.86
C GLN A 113 -6.82 -13.52 -12.16
N VAL A 114 -5.69 -13.28 -11.47
CA VAL A 114 -4.73 -12.23 -11.79
C VAL A 114 -3.45 -12.91 -12.22
N THR A 115 -2.90 -12.50 -13.36
CA THR A 115 -1.65 -13.05 -13.89
C THR A 115 -0.60 -11.96 -14.08
N ILE A 116 0.68 -12.33 -13.97
CA ILE A 116 1.83 -11.51 -14.35
C ILE A 116 2.66 -12.35 -15.34
N ALA A 117 2.95 -11.81 -16.52
CA ALA A 117 3.65 -12.54 -17.59
C ALA A 117 3.00 -13.91 -17.92
N GLY A 118 1.67 -14.02 -17.80
CA GLY A 118 0.88 -15.24 -18.02
C GLY A 118 0.86 -16.23 -16.86
N ASP A 119 1.61 -16.01 -15.78
CA ASP A 119 1.59 -16.86 -14.60
C ASP A 119 0.60 -16.33 -13.55
N PRO A 120 -0.33 -17.17 -13.03
CA PRO A 120 -1.23 -16.76 -11.95
C PRO A 120 -0.46 -16.34 -10.71
N ILE A 121 -0.81 -15.19 -10.09
CA ILE A 121 -0.12 -14.68 -8.91
C ILE A 121 -0.14 -15.66 -7.73
N GLY A 122 -1.18 -16.48 -7.63
CA GLY A 122 -1.29 -17.55 -6.62
C GLY A 122 -0.25 -18.66 -6.77
N ALA A 123 0.32 -18.84 -7.96
CA ALA A 123 1.36 -19.83 -8.25
C ALA A 123 2.78 -19.28 -8.03
N LEU A 124 2.92 -17.95 -7.83
CA LEU A 124 4.22 -17.30 -7.69
C LEU A 124 4.76 -17.39 -6.26
N ASP A 125 6.08 -17.31 -6.13
CA ASP A 125 6.74 -17.08 -4.84
C ASP A 125 6.32 -15.72 -4.27
N LEU A 126 5.78 -15.72 -3.05
CA LEU A 126 5.14 -14.54 -2.46
C LEU A 126 6.16 -13.43 -2.14
N ASP A 127 7.31 -13.81 -1.61
CA ASP A 127 8.34 -12.85 -1.22
C ASP A 127 8.94 -12.20 -2.46
N THR A 128 9.29 -12.98 -3.47
CA THR A 128 9.80 -12.47 -4.74
C THR A 128 8.75 -11.62 -5.46
N LEU A 129 7.47 -12.02 -5.47
CA LEU A 129 6.38 -11.21 -6.03
C LEU A 129 6.34 -9.83 -5.37
N ARG A 130 6.39 -9.77 -4.04
CA ARG A 130 6.37 -8.51 -3.29
C ARG A 130 7.62 -7.67 -3.49
N HIS A 131 8.77 -8.30 -3.74
CA HIS A 131 9.98 -7.58 -4.13
C HIS A 131 9.86 -6.94 -5.52
N MET A 132 9.15 -7.55 -6.46
CA MET A 132 8.91 -7.00 -7.78
C MET A 132 7.92 -5.84 -7.82
N VAL A 133 7.22 -5.54 -6.72
CA VAL A 133 6.22 -4.48 -6.66
C VAL A 133 6.65 -3.39 -5.70
N ALA A 134 6.84 -2.17 -6.17
CA ALA A 134 6.98 -0.98 -5.33
C ALA A 134 5.62 -0.28 -5.17
N VAL A 135 5.32 0.19 -3.97
CA VAL A 135 4.07 0.88 -3.66
C VAL A 135 4.39 2.26 -3.09
N VAL A 136 3.78 3.30 -3.66
CA VAL A 136 3.75 4.65 -3.10
C VAL A 136 2.30 4.97 -2.77
N GLY A 137 1.95 4.90 -1.49
CA GLY A 137 0.59 5.11 -1.00
C GLY A 137 0.26 6.57 -0.73
N GLN A 138 -1.02 6.84 -0.50
CA GLN A 138 -1.54 8.14 -0.08
C GLN A 138 -0.99 8.53 1.29
N ASP A 139 -1.04 7.61 2.26
CA ASP A 139 -0.47 7.78 3.59
C ASP A 139 1.01 7.37 3.59
N THR A 140 1.88 8.36 3.62
CA THR A 140 3.32 8.15 3.72
C THR A 140 3.75 7.97 5.17
N ALA A 141 3.59 6.76 5.69
CA ALA A 141 4.13 6.43 7.01
C ALA A 141 5.66 6.29 6.95
N LEU A 142 6.36 7.06 7.79
CA LEU A 142 7.78 6.91 8.04
C LEU A 142 8.00 6.31 9.42
N PHE A 143 9.02 5.48 9.54
CA PHE A 143 9.46 4.97 10.82
C PHE A 143 10.22 6.07 11.59
N ASP A 144 10.20 6.01 12.91
CA ASP A 144 10.93 6.91 13.79
C ASP A 144 12.43 6.58 13.76
N ASP A 145 13.07 6.99 12.67
CA ASP A 145 14.47 6.76 12.36
C ASP A 145 14.97 7.91 11.45
N THR A 146 16.19 7.83 10.89
CA THR A 146 16.73 8.83 9.99
C THR A 146 16.06 8.80 8.61
N ILE A 147 16.23 9.87 7.82
CA ILE A 147 15.78 9.93 6.42
C ILE A 147 16.45 8.82 5.62
N ALA A 148 17.77 8.63 5.78
CA ALA A 148 18.53 7.58 5.09
C ALA A 148 17.98 6.18 5.40
N GLN A 149 17.73 5.87 6.67
CA GLN A 149 17.18 4.56 7.07
C GLN A 149 15.78 4.35 6.51
N ASN A 150 14.94 5.39 6.51
CA ASN A 150 13.62 5.32 5.88
C ASN A 150 13.68 5.03 4.38
N ILE A 151 14.66 5.57 3.66
CA ILE A 151 14.87 5.25 2.24
C ILE A 151 15.36 3.80 2.08
N ARG A 152 16.35 3.38 2.91
CA ARG A 152 16.93 2.03 2.89
C ARG A 152 15.92 0.92 3.16
N LEU A 153 14.76 1.20 3.79
CA LEU A 153 13.67 0.23 3.93
C LEU A 153 13.13 -0.28 2.58
N GLY A 154 13.37 0.40 1.46
CA GLY A 154 13.05 -0.11 0.14
C GLY A 154 13.89 -1.32 -0.25
N GLN A 155 15.18 -1.34 0.16
CA GLN A 155 16.13 -2.43 -0.04
C GLN A 155 17.15 -2.37 1.12
N LEU A 156 17.04 -3.32 2.06
CA LEU A 156 17.76 -3.26 3.33
C LEU A 156 19.28 -3.37 3.18
N ASP A 157 19.76 -3.99 2.13
CA ASP A 157 21.18 -4.14 1.76
C ASP A 157 21.68 -3.03 0.81
N ALA A 158 20.87 -2.00 0.54
CA ALA A 158 21.28 -0.87 -0.28
C ALA A 158 22.48 -0.14 0.33
N THR A 159 23.47 0.15 -0.50
CA THR A 159 24.65 0.95 -0.14
C THR A 159 24.26 2.41 0.10
N ASP A 160 25.13 3.14 0.81
CA ASP A 160 24.93 4.58 1.03
C ASP A 160 24.84 5.36 -0.29
N ALA A 161 25.63 4.97 -1.29
CA ALA A 161 25.60 5.58 -2.62
C ALA A 161 24.25 5.37 -3.34
N GLU A 162 23.64 4.19 -3.22
CA GLU A 162 22.32 3.90 -3.80
C GLU A 162 21.22 4.68 -3.07
N VAL A 163 21.31 4.81 -1.74
CA VAL A 163 20.39 5.63 -0.92
C VAL A 163 20.51 7.10 -1.33
N GLU A 164 21.73 7.63 -1.48
CA GLU A 164 21.98 9.01 -1.89
C GLU A 164 21.46 9.28 -3.31
N ALA A 165 21.72 8.39 -4.26
CA ALA A 165 21.21 8.50 -5.63
C ALA A 165 19.67 8.47 -5.67
N ALA A 166 19.02 7.62 -4.87
CA ALA A 166 17.57 7.61 -4.75
C ALA A 166 17.03 8.90 -4.10
N ALA A 167 17.72 9.44 -3.09
CA ALA A 167 17.39 10.70 -2.44
C ALA A 167 17.51 11.89 -3.42
N GLU A 168 18.53 11.91 -4.24
CA GLU A 168 18.71 12.92 -5.28
C GLU A 168 17.59 12.87 -6.32
N ASN A 169 17.33 11.69 -6.89
CA ASN A 169 16.29 11.47 -7.90
C ASN A 169 14.88 11.79 -7.39
N ALA A 170 14.62 11.63 -6.10
CA ALA A 170 13.37 12.02 -5.45
C ALA A 170 13.38 13.47 -4.94
N SER A 171 14.41 14.27 -5.25
CA SER A 171 14.58 15.65 -4.77
C SER A 171 14.58 15.78 -3.23
N VAL A 172 15.01 14.73 -2.51
CA VAL A 172 15.16 14.73 -1.04
C VAL A 172 16.36 15.59 -0.65
N LEU A 173 17.47 15.55 -1.41
CA LEU A 173 18.66 16.31 -1.12
C LEU A 173 18.40 17.83 -1.13
N GLU A 174 17.42 18.33 -1.90
CA GLU A 174 17.06 19.75 -1.95
C GLU A 174 16.73 20.34 -0.55
N PHE A 175 16.08 19.57 0.30
CA PHE A 175 15.76 20.05 1.64
C PHE A 175 16.73 19.54 2.71
N THR A 176 17.36 18.37 2.53
CA THR A 176 18.26 17.81 3.56
C THR A 176 19.60 18.52 3.60
N GLN A 177 20.08 19.12 2.50
CA GLN A 177 21.31 19.95 2.49
C GLN A 177 21.25 21.16 3.45
N ASN A 178 20.06 21.60 3.83
CA ASN A 178 19.85 22.67 4.80
C ASN A 178 19.68 22.17 6.24
N LEU A 179 19.74 20.84 6.47
CA LEU A 179 19.66 20.22 7.79
C LEU A 179 21.06 19.91 8.31
N ALA A 180 21.28 20.09 9.61
CA ALA A 180 22.60 19.91 10.22
C ALA A 180 23.19 18.50 10.05
N LEU A 181 22.33 17.48 9.98
CA LEU A 181 22.71 16.08 9.83
C LEU A 181 22.40 15.52 8.42
N GLY A 182 21.99 16.34 7.46
CA GLY A 182 21.68 15.88 6.11
C GLY A 182 20.66 14.73 6.08
N LEU A 183 20.99 13.64 5.40
CA LEU A 183 20.17 12.42 5.35
C LEU A 183 20.09 11.66 6.70
N GLU A 184 21.04 11.88 7.61
CA GLU A 184 21.02 11.27 8.95
C GLU A 184 20.11 12.04 9.93
N THR A 185 19.32 12.99 9.46
CA THR A 185 18.35 13.72 10.28
C THR A 185 17.18 12.82 10.68
N PRO A 186 16.87 12.69 11.99
CA PRO A 186 15.71 11.93 12.46
C PRO A 186 14.40 12.56 12.00
N VAL A 187 13.46 11.73 11.52
CA VAL A 187 12.17 12.21 11.02
C VAL A 187 11.08 12.32 12.10
N GLY A 188 11.34 11.75 13.29
CA GLY A 188 10.39 11.67 14.40
C GLY A 188 9.24 10.67 14.15
N PRO A 189 8.38 10.46 15.17
CA PRO A 189 7.28 9.53 15.08
C PRO A 189 6.38 9.82 13.88
N ARG A 190 6.19 8.82 13.01
CA ARG A 190 5.43 8.92 11.74
C ARG A 190 5.89 10.05 10.81
N GLY A 191 7.16 10.48 10.91
CA GLY A 191 7.68 11.56 10.08
C GLY A 191 7.19 12.96 10.49
N SER A 192 6.86 13.18 11.77
CA SER A 192 6.27 14.44 12.28
C SER A 192 7.16 15.66 12.09
N SER A 193 8.48 15.47 11.96
CA SER A 193 9.44 16.56 11.71
C SER A 193 9.47 17.04 10.26
N LEU A 194 8.79 16.34 9.34
CA LEU A 194 8.80 16.64 7.92
C LEU A 194 7.44 17.19 7.45
N SER A 195 7.46 18.08 6.44
CA SER A 195 6.23 18.48 5.76
C SER A 195 5.62 17.31 4.95
N GLY A 196 4.34 17.40 4.55
CA GLY A 196 3.69 16.39 3.73
C GLY A 196 4.47 16.06 2.45
N GLY A 197 4.92 17.08 1.72
CA GLY A 197 5.70 16.91 0.49
C GLY A 197 7.10 16.33 0.73
N GLN A 198 7.73 16.62 1.87
CA GLN A 198 9.01 16.01 2.24
C GLN A 198 8.83 14.53 2.56
N ARG A 199 7.80 14.15 3.36
CA ARG A 199 7.48 12.73 3.61
C ARG A 199 7.24 11.97 2.31
N GLN A 200 6.47 12.56 1.40
CA GLN A 200 6.17 11.96 0.11
C GLN A 200 7.43 11.71 -0.72
N ARG A 201 8.35 12.67 -0.79
CA ARG A 201 9.63 12.50 -1.50
C ARG A 201 10.50 11.42 -0.88
N VAL A 202 10.52 11.28 0.45
CA VAL A 202 11.20 10.16 1.13
C VAL A 202 10.57 8.82 0.77
N ALA A 203 9.23 8.72 0.70
CA ALA A 203 8.56 7.50 0.27
C ALA A 203 8.81 7.17 -1.21
N ILE A 204 8.92 8.17 -2.08
CA ILE A 204 9.32 7.99 -3.48
C ILE A 204 10.76 7.49 -3.57
N ALA A 205 11.69 8.08 -2.80
CA ALA A 205 13.09 7.61 -2.73
C ALA A 205 13.17 6.15 -2.26
N ARG A 206 12.35 5.75 -1.26
CA ARG A 206 12.19 4.36 -0.82
C ARG A 206 11.75 3.44 -1.97
N ALA A 207 10.81 3.88 -2.81
CA ALA A 207 10.37 3.11 -3.97
C ALA A 207 11.43 3.10 -5.09
N MET A 208 12.26 4.14 -5.22
CA MET A 208 13.36 4.20 -6.19
C MET A 208 14.47 3.21 -5.84
N VAL A 209 14.92 3.18 -4.59
CA VAL A 209 16.00 2.27 -4.15
C VAL A 209 15.60 0.81 -4.31
N LYS A 210 14.31 0.49 -4.17
CA LYS A 210 13.78 -0.87 -4.36
C LYS A 210 13.95 -1.39 -5.80
N SER A 211 14.07 -0.51 -6.81
CA SER A 211 14.25 -0.86 -8.23
C SER A 211 13.26 -1.90 -8.79
N ALA A 212 12.06 -1.96 -8.23
CA ALA A 212 11.03 -2.92 -8.64
C ALA A 212 10.48 -2.61 -10.05
N PRO A 213 10.23 -3.64 -10.91
CA PRO A 213 9.73 -3.45 -12.27
C PRO A 213 8.24 -3.05 -12.33
N ILE A 214 7.48 -3.30 -11.27
CA ILE A 214 6.06 -2.93 -11.16
C ILE A 214 5.92 -1.84 -10.11
N LEU A 215 5.18 -0.78 -10.46
CA LEU A 215 4.95 0.37 -9.60
C LEU A 215 3.44 0.57 -9.37
N LEU A 216 3.05 0.67 -8.12
CA LEU A 216 1.69 1.01 -7.70
C LEU A 216 1.69 2.37 -7.05
N LEU A 217 0.90 3.31 -7.59
CA LEU A 217 0.78 4.68 -7.10
C LEU A 217 -0.66 4.91 -6.62
N ASP A 218 -0.85 5.16 -5.32
CA ASP A 218 -2.17 5.46 -4.74
C ASP A 218 -2.21 6.94 -4.35
N GLU A 219 -2.77 7.78 -5.20
CA GLU A 219 -3.01 9.21 -5.03
C GLU A 219 -1.89 10.00 -4.28
N PRO A 220 -0.67 9.96 -4.76
CA PRO A 220 0.49 10.41 -3.97
C PRO A 220 0.63 11.93 -3.79
N THR A 221 -0.33 12.77 -4.22
CA THR A 221 -0.17 14.23 -4.25
C THR A 221 -1.31 15.03 -3.61
N SER A 222 -2.24 14.39 -2.90
CA SER A 222 -3.32 15.10 -2.20
C SER A 222 -2.78 15.97 -1.05
N ALA A 223 -3.23 17.23 -0.97
CA ALA A 223 -2.95 18.20 0.09
C ALA A 223 -1.52 18.77 0.16
N LEU A 224 -0.81 18.91 -0.97
CA LEU A 224 0.50 19.57 -1.06
C LEU A 224 0.36 21.03 -1.55
N ASP A 225 1.30 21.89 -1.15
CA ASP A 225 1.48 23.20 -1.77
C ASP A 225 2.01 23.06 -3.22
N ALA A 226 1.78 24.07 -4.08
CA ALA A 226 2.08 23.99 -5.50
C ALA A 226 3.55 23.69 -5.84
N ARG A 227 4.51 24.18 -5.01
CA ARG A 227 5.94 23.90 -5.23
C ARG A 227 6.28 22.45 -4.88
N SER A 228 5.85 22.00 -3.71
CA SER A 228 6.03 20.61 -3.25
C SER A 228 5.36 19.63 -4.21
N GLU A 229 4.18 19.97 -4.70
CA GLU A 229 3.44 19.17 -5.69
C GLU A 229 4.25 18.96 -6.98
N LYS A 230 4.81 20.02 -7.54
CA LYS A 230 5.63 19.91 -8.77
C LYS A 230 6.83 19.00 -8.54
N LEU A 231 7.57 19.17 -7.45
CA LEU A 231 8.73 18.33 -7.13
C LEU A 231 8.34 16.84 -6.96
N VAL A 232 7.19 16.57 -6.31
CA VAL A 232 6.67 15.21 -6.17
C VAL A 232 6.28 14.62 -7.52
N GLN A 233 5.60 15.39 -8.39
CA GLN A 233 5.23 14.92 -9.74
C GLN A 233 6.45 14.62 -10.61
N ASP A 234 7.46 15.50 -10.61
CA ASP A 234 8.71 15.30 -11.33
C ASP A 234 9.44 14.03 -10.82
N ALA A 235 9.44 13.78 -9.51
CA ALA A 235 10.01 12.58 -8.91
C ALA A 235 9.22 11.31 -9.29
N LEU A 236 7.89 11.37 -9.31
CA LEU A 236 7.03 10.25 -9.74
C LEU A 236 7.20 9.94 -11.22
N ALA A 237 7.33 10.95 -12.07
CA ALA A 237 7.61 10.76 -13.50
C ALA A 237 8.94 10.04 -13.72
N ARG A 238 10.00 10.43 -12.98
CA ARG A 238 11.29 9.70 -13.01
C ARG A 238 11.15 8.27 -12.48
N LEU A 239 10.40 8.06 -11.39
CA LEU A 239 10.18 6.74 -10.83
C LEU A 239 9.44 5.80 -11.79
N ALA A 240 8.48 6.32 -12.58
CA ALA A 240 7.66 5.52 -13.50
C ALA A 240 8.40 5.10 -14.77
N GLN A 241 9.50 5.77 -15.13
CA GLN A 241 10.22 5.49 -16.38
C GLN A 241 10.67 4.03 -16.47
N GLY A 242 10.27 3.35 -17.56
CA GLY A 242 10.64 1.96 -17.85
C GLY A 242 9.99 0.91 -16.96
N ARG A 243 9.00 1.31 -16.11
CA ARG A 243 8.29 0.40 -15.21
C ARG A 243 6.84 0.21 -15.66
N THR A 244 6.29 -0.96 -15.37
CA THR A 244 4.85 -1.18 -15.49
C THR A 244 4.15 -0.50 -14.33
N THR A 245 3.43 0.59 -14.61
CA THR A 245 2.84 1.43 -13.55
C THR A 245 1.32 1.32 -13.55
N LEU A 246 0.74 1.00 -12.40
CA LEU A 246 -0.69 1.18 -12.13
C LEU A 246 -0.85 2.36 -11.19
N VAL A 247 -1.66 3.34 -11.57
CA VAL A 247 -1.90 4.53 -10.76
C VAL A 247 -3.40 4.69 -10.45
N ILE A 248 -3.76 4.78 -9.17
CA ILE A 248 -5.08 5.27 -8.76
C ILE A 248 -4.99 6.80 -8.83
N ALA A 249 -5.64 7.37 -9.83
CA ALA A 249 -5.49 8.78 -10.13
C ALA A 249 -6.77 9.56 -9.81
N HIS A 250 -6.59 10.64 -9.05
CA HIS A 250 -7.63 11.64 -8.78
C HIS A 250 -7.31 12.99 -9.42
N ARG A 251 -6.13 13.14 -10.04
CA ARG A 251 -5.71 14.37 -10.74
C ARG A 251 -5.74 14.20 -12.24
N LEU A 252 -6.31 15.19 -12.89
CA LEU A 252 -6.51 15.20 -14.34
C LEU A 252 -5.20 15.07 -15.12
N SER A 253 -4.10 15.71 -14.65
CA SER A 253 -2.78 15.61 -15.28
C SER A 253 -2.28 14.17 -15.32
N THR A 254 -2.32 13.46 -14.19
CA THR A 254 -1.87 12.07 -14.09
C THR A 254 -2.72 11.13 -14.96
N ILE A 255 -4.03 11.39 -15.05
CA ILE A 255 -4.94 10.58 -15.86
C ILE A 255 -4.67 10.80 -17.34
N ARG A 256 -4.50 12.07 -17.78
CA ARG A 256 -4.32 12.43 -19.19
C ARG A 256 -3.03 11.90 -19.79
N ASP A 257 -1.98 11.85 -18.98
CA ASP A 257 -0.64 11.46 -19.43
C ASP A 257 -0.42 9.92 -19.34
N ALA A 258 -1.43 9.15 -18.88
CA ALA A 258 -1.38 7.70 -18.86
C ALA A 258 -1.56 7.08 -20.25
N ASP A 259 -0.82 6.01 -20.55
CA ASP A 259 -0.92 5.25 -21.81
C ASP A 259 -2.29 4.58 -21.96
N LYS A 260 -2.87 4.16 -20.84
CA LYS A 260 -4.19 3.55 -20.78
C LYS A 260 -4.95 4.03 -19.54
N ILE A 261 -6.23 4.28 -19.72
CA ILE A 261 -7.18 4.60 -18.66
C ILE A 261 -8.18 3.45 -18.55
N VAL A 262 -8.46 3.04 -17.32
CA VAL A 262 -9.46 2.03 -16.98
C VAL A 262 -10.46 2.66 -16.02
N VAL A 263 -11.70 2.82 -16.45
CA VAL A 263 -12.77 3.41 -15.66
C VAL A 263 -13.52 2.31 -14.92
N LEU A 264 -13.45 2.38 -13.59
CA LEU A 264 -14.13 1.44 -12.69
C LEU A 264 -15.40 2.08 -12.13
N ASP A 265 -16.48 1.32 -12.15
CA ASP A 265 -17.71 1.64 -11.42
C ASP A 265 -18.31 0.36 -10.85
N GLN A 266 -18.72 0.39 -9.57
CA GLN A 266 -19.35 -0.72 -8.85
C GLN A 266 -18.60 -2.06 -9.02
N GLY A 267 -17.26 -2.02 -9.03
CA GLY A 267 -16.40 -3.20 -9.13
C GLY A 267 -16.27 -3.80 -10.53
N ARG A 268 -16.64 -3.05 -11.57
CA ARG A 268 -16.53 -3.45 -12.98
C ARG A 268 -15.77 -2.41 -13.79
N VAL A 269 -15.11 -2.85 -14.85
CA VAL A 269 -14.62 -1.94 -15.89
C VAL A 269 -15.79 -1.57 -16.78
N ILE A 270 -16.08 -0.27 -16.86
CA ILE A 270 -17.16 0.28 -17.71
C ILE A 270 -16.63 0.90 -18.99
N GLU A 271 -15.39 1.44 -18.96
CA GLU A 271 -14.70 2.00 -20.11
C GLU A 271 -13.22 1.78 -19.99
N GLN A 272 -12.53 1.63 -21.12
CA GLN A 272 -11.05 1.62 -21.16
C GLN A 272 -10.54 2.12 -22.51
N GLY A 273 -9.42 2.84 -22.51
CA GLY A 273 -8.83 3.43 -23.72
C GLY A 273 -7.82 4.51 -23.38
N THR A 274 -7.42 5.29 -24.35
CA THR A 274 -6.61 6.51 -24.15
C THR A 274 -7.49 7.68 -23.72
N HIS A 275 -6.87 8.75 -23.23
CA HIS A 275 -7.60 9.98 -22.90
C HIS A 275 -8.45 10.50 -24.07
N ASN A 276 -7.86 10.54 -25.28
CA ASN A 276 -8.53 11.07 -26.46
C ASN A 276 -9.71 10.19 -26.90
N ASP A 277 -9.55 8.87 -26.88
CA ASP A 277 -10.62 7.92 -27.23
C ASP A 277 -11.81 8.05 -26.29
N LEU A 278 -11.54 8.13 -24.98
CA LEU A 278 -12.59 8.20 -23.96
C LEU A 278 -13.29 9.56 -23.92
N ILE A 279 -12.60 10.65 -24.25
CA ILE A 279 -13.26 11.97 -24.41
C ILE A 279 -14.14 11.95 -25.66
N ALA A 280 -13.68 11.40 -26.78
CA ALA A 280 -14.46 11.31 -28.01
C ALA A 280 -15.70 10.41 -27.87
N ALA A 281 -15.65 9.41 -26.99
CA ALA A 281 -16.78 8.53 -26.71
C ALA A 281 -17.91 9.20 -25.88
N ASP A 282 -17.65 10.37 -25.27
CA ASP A 282 -18.57 11.15 -24.43
C ASP A 282 -19.28 10.33 -23.34
N GLY A 283 -18.55 9.37 -22.77
CA GLY A 283 -19.05 8.40 -21.81
C GLY A 283 -18.89 8.81 -20.34
N ALA A 284 -18.72 7.84 -19.47
CA ALA A 284 -18.52 8.04 -18.03
C ALA A 284 -17.21 8.80 -17.74
N TYR A 285 -16.13 8.48 -18.48
CA TYR A 285 -14.87 9.19 -18.37
C TYR A 285 -14.98 10.67 -18.71
N ALA A 286 -15.65 11.02 -19.82
CA ALA A 286 -15.82 12.40 -20.23
C ALA A 286 -16.58 13.21 -19.17
N ARG A 287 -17.63 12.61 -18.55
CA ARG A 287 -18.36 13.24 -17.43
C ARG A 287 -17.48 13.43 -16.20
N LEU A 288 -16.69 12.42 -15.80
CA LEU A 288 -15.74 12.53 -14.67
C LEU A 288 -14.70 13.63 -14.92
N ASN A 289 -14.15 13.67 -16.13
CA ASN A 289 -13.19 14.69 -16.56
C ASN A 289 -13.80 16.10 -16.48
N ALA A 290 -15.03 16.29 -16.94
CA ALA A 290 -15.73 17.59 -16.87
C ALA A 290 -15.95 18.04 -15.41
N LEU A 291 -16.33 17.13 -14.50
CA LEU A 291 -16.49 17.43 -13.07
C LEU A 291 -15.19 17.85 -12.40
N GLN A 292 -14.08 17.18 -12.74
CA GLN A 292 -12.76 17.55 -12.22
C GLN A 292 -12.28 18.92 -12.72
N ILE A 293 -12.54 19.24 -13.99
CA ILE A 293 -12.23 20.58 -14.56
C ILE A 293 -13.05 21.65 -13.84
N ALA A 294 -14.32 21.36 -13.53
CA ALA A 294 -15.19 22.28 -12.80
C ALA A 294 -14.84 22.43 -11.31
N GLY A 295 -13.83 21.70 -10.80
CA GLY A 295 -13.40 21.76 -9.39
C GLY A 295 -14.37 21.07 -8.41
N VAL A 296 -15.30 20.28 -8.89
CA VAL A 296 -16.20 19.49 -8.05
C VAL A 296 -15.49 18.22 -7.62
N LYS A 297 -15.25 18.04 -6.30
CA LYS A 297 -14.69 16.78 -5.76
C LYS A 297 -15.74 15.68 -5.93
N THR A 298 -15.35 14.61 -6.60
CA THR A 298 -16.14 13.38 -6.77
C THR A 298 -15.83 12.36 -5.67
#